data_8ae8a01ef30186f9bf6684a93624cff1
#
_entry.id   8ae8a01ef30186f9bf6684a93624cff1
#
_cell.length_a   1.000
_cell.length_b   1.000
_cell.length_c   1.000
_cell.angle_alpha   90.00
_cell.angle_beta   90.00
_cell.angle_gamma   90.00
#
_symmetry.space_group_name_H-M   'P 1'
#
loop_
_entity.id
_entity.type
_entity.pdbx_description
1 polymer ?
#
loop_
_entity_poly.entity_id
_entity_poly.type
_entity_poly.pdbx_seq_one_letter_code
_entity_poly.pdbx_strand_id
1 'polypeptide(L)'
;MMLGGKVRELGAFEVLRRLAKMGFHCIEISQIPMTAENVAEIRRACDSFDIRVAACSAALDPSPMGGESLSTDFDKIVSDCKALNCDLLRIGMLPIPLMGSREKALDFVRRAEEFAARLQEHGIALYYHNHHIEFTKYDGETLLEILRRNTRLLGFELDVHWIQRGGAD
;
A
#
# COMPACT_ATOMS: atom_id res chain seq x y z
N MET A 1 -11.46 1.47 7.21
CA MET A 1 -11.27 1.66 8.68
C MET A 1 -10.04 0.88 9.09
N MET A 2 -9.17 1.49 9.87
CA MET A 2 -7.90 0.87 10.22
C MET A 2 -8.00 0.19 11.58
N LEU A 3 -7.61 -1.07 11.64
CA LEU A 3 -7.71 -1.90 12.83
C LEU A 3 -6.38 -2.07 13.58
N GLY A 4 -5.36 -1.28 13.24
CA GLY A 4 -4.03 -1.38 13.86
C GLY A 4 -4.03 -1.27 15.39
N GLY A 5 -4.92 -0.45 15.96
CA GLY A 5 -5.12 -0.41 17.42
C GLY A 5 -5.62 -1.72 18.00
N LYS A 6 -6.54 -2.39 17.30
CA LYS A 6 -7.07 -3.70 17.72
C LYS A 6 -6.06 -4.82 17.53
N VAL A 7 -5.22 -4.74 16.49
CA VAL A 7 -4.13 -5.72 16.31
C VAL A 7 -3.13 -5.61 17.47
N ARG A 8 -2.77 -4.40 17.91
CA ARG A 8 -1.90 -4.22 19.09
C ARG A 8 -2.52 -4.74 20.39
N GLU A 9 -3.85 -4.64 20.53
CA GLU A 9 -4.58 -5.07 21.74
C GLU A 9 -4.81 -6.58 21.78
N LEU A 10 -5.15 -7.20 20.67
CA LEU A 10 -5.70 -8.55 20.59
C LEU A 10 -4.84 -9.55 19.80
N GLY A 11 -3.82 -9.07 19.10
CA GLY A 11 -3.09 -9.84 18.09
C GLY A 11 -3.79 -9.87 16.72
N ALA A 12 -3.01 -10.11 15.68
CA ALA A 12 -3.54 -10.12 14.31
C ALA A 12 -4.50 -11.31 14.07
N PHE A 13 -4.17 -12.48 14.60
CA PHE A 13 -5.00 -13.68 14.47
C PHE A 13 -6.42 -13.49 14.98
N GLU A 14 -6.56 -12.94 16.20
CA GLU A 14 -7.89 -12.75 16.83
C GLU A 14 -8.70 -11.68 16.10
N VAL A 15 -8.05 -10.60 15.62
CA VAL A 15 -8.74 -9.57 14.83
C VAL A 15 -9.27 -10.18 13.54
N LEU A 16 -8.48 -10.96 12.81
CA LEU A 16 -8.88 -11.60 11.57
C LEU A 16 -9.98 -12.66 11.80
N ARG A 17 -9.90 -13.42 12.89
CA ARG A 17 -10.97 -14.34 13.29
C ARG A 17 -12.31 -13.61 13.45
N ARG A 18 -12.32 -12.43 14.07
CA ARG A 18 -13.53 -11.62 14.23
C ARG A 18 -14.04 -11.09 12.89
N LEU A 19 -13.14 -10.64 12.02
CA LEU A 19 -13.51 -10.19 10.67
C LEU A 19 -14.16 -11.31 9.85
N ALA A 20 -13.59 -12.51 9.86
CA ALA A 20 -14.16 -13.68 9.19
C ALA A 20 -15.58 -14.01 9.70
N LYS A 21 -15.79 -13.94 11.02
CA LYS A 21 -17.15 -14.13 11.62
C LYS A 21 -18.16 -13.06 11.19
N MET A 22 -17.69 -11.88 10.77
CA MET A 22 -18.52 -10.81 10.23
C MET A 22 -18.71 -10.91 8.71
N GLY A 23 -18.13 -11.94 8.06
CA GLY A 23 -18.22 -12.17 6.63
C GLY A 23 -17.13 -11.47 5.77
N PHE A 24 -16.06 -10.94 6.39
CA PHE A 24 -14.95 -10.36 5.65
C PHE A 24 -13.89 -11.43 5.37
N HIS A 25 -13.82 -11.89 4.13
CA HIS A 25 -12.86 -12.90 3.66
C HIS A 25 -11.80 -12.36 2.70
N CYS A 26 -11.77 -11.05 2.51
CA CYS A 26 -10.72 -10.36 1.73
C CYS A 26 -10.30 -9.11 2.47
N ILE A 27 -9.01 -8.96 2.71
CA ILE A 27 -8.46 -7.86 3.52
C ILE A 27 -7.26 -7.23 2.84
N GLU A 28 -7.02 -6.00 3.19
CA GLU A 28 -5.79 -5.29 2.87
C GLU A 28 -5.01 -5.03 4.16
N ILE A 29 -3.71 -5.27 4.11
CA ILE A 29 -2.81 -5.06 5.24
C ILE A 29 -2.19 -3.66 5.12
N SER A 30 -2.58 -2.78 6.03
CA SER A 30 -2.09 -1.39 6.08
C SER A 30 -1.95 -0.92 7.52
N GLN A 31 -0.87 -0.17 7.80
CA GLN A 31 -0.60 0.45 9.08
C GLN A 31 -0.54 -0.53 10.28
N ILE A 32 -0.11 -1.74 10.03
CA ILE A 32 0.23 -2.74 11.04
C ILE A 32 1.74 -2.97 10.94
N PRO A 33 2.47 -3.03 12.05
CA PRO A 33 3.88 -3.44 12.01
C PRO A 33 3.99 -4.85 11.44
N MET A 34 4.75 -5.03 10.37
CA MET A 34 4.96 -6.34 9.75
C MET A 34 6.09 -7.10 10.44
N THR A 35 5.94 -7.28 11.78
CA THR A 35 6.83 -8.14 12.54
C THR A 35 6.67 -9.61 12.13
N ALA A 36 7.69 -10.42 12.32
CA ALA A 36 7.63 -11.85 12.04
C ALA A 36 6.43 -12.52 12.73
N GLU A 37 6.09 -12.09 13.95
CA GLU A 37 4.92 -12.56 14.69
C GLU A 37 3.61 -12.19 14.00
N ASN A 38 3.43 -10.91 13.64
CA ASN A 38 2.22 -10.46 12.95
C ASN A 38 2.05 -11.16 11.59
N VAL A 39 3.12 -11.32 10.81
CA VAL A 39 3.08 -12.05 9.53
C VAL A 39 2.64 -13.50 9.76
N ALA A 40 3.23 -14.18 10.75
CA ALA A 40 2.85 -15.56 11.08
C ALA A 40 1.38 -15.68 11.56
N GLU A 41 0.92 -14.73 12.37
CA GLU A 41 -0.47 -14.70 12.84
C GLU A 41 -1.46 -14.44 11.70
N ILE A 42 -1.15 -13.49 10.79
CA ILE A 42 -1.96 -13.21 9.61
C ILE A 42 -2.02 -14.44 8.72
N ARG A 43 -0.88 -15.08 8.42
CA ARG A 43 -0.81 -16.29 7.62
C ARG A 43 -1.68 -17.39 8.22
N ARG A 44 -1.53 -17.67 9.52
CA ARG A 44 -2.33 -18.68 10.23
C ARG A 44 -3.83 -18.36 10.18
N ALA A 45 -4.21 -17.10 10.30
CA ALA A 45 -5.62 -16.69 10.21
C ALA A 45 -6.16 -16.86 8.78
N CYS A 46 -5.39 -16.55 7.76
CA CYS A 46 -5.76 -16.78 6.36
C CYS A 46 -6.08 -18.26 6.12
N ASP A 47 -5.19 -19.14 6.58
CA ASP A 47 -5.39 -20.60 6.44
C ASP A 47 -6.56 -21.13 7.26
N SER A 48 -6.82 -20.56 8.45
CA SER A 48 -7.86 -21.05 9.37
C SER A 48 -9.28 -20.57 9.02
N PHE A 49 -9.41 -19.42 8.37
CA PHE A 49 -10.70 -18.73 8.20
C PHE A 49 -11.02 -18.39 6.74
N ASP A 50 -10.27 -18.95 5.79
CA ASP A 50 -10.43 -18.68 4.35
C ASP A 50 -10.40 -17.17 4.04
N ILE A 51 -9.38 -16.48 4.56
CA ILE A 51 -9.15 -15.07 4.33
C ILE A 51 -8.05 -14.92 3.28
N ARG A 52 -8.27 -14.06 2.29
CA ARG A 52 -7.28 -13.67 1.29
C ARG A 52 -6.73 -12.27 1.63
N VAL A 53 -5.41 -12.11 1.59
CA VAL A 53 -4.76 -10.80 1.59
C VAL A 53 -4.79 -10.25 0.17
N ALA A 54 -5.54 -9.19 -0.07
CA ALA A 54 -5.67 -8.55 -1.38
C ALA A 54 -4.45 -7.69 -1.71
N ALA A 55 -3.93 -6.97 -0.72
CA ALA A 55 -2.74 -6.14 -0.88
C ALA A 55 -2.01 -5.97 0.46
N CYS A 56 -0.69 -5.85 0.38
CA CYS A 56 0.16 -5.32 1.44
C CYS A 56 0.51 -3.86 1.16
N SER A 57 0.99 -3.13 2.17
CA SER A 57 1.37 -1.73 2.02
C SER A 57 2.81 -1.49 2.47
N ALA A 58 3.53 -0.66 1.72
CA ALA A 58 4.82 -0.12 2.12
C ALA A 58 4.94 1.35 1.65
N ALA A 59 5.83 2.12 2.28
CA ALA A 59 6.20 3.42 1.76
C ALA A 59 7.27 3.28 0.67
N LEU A 60 7.47 4.32 -0.17
CA LEU A 60 8.62 4.36 -1.08
C LEU A 60 9.91 4.56 -0.27
N ASP A 61 9.90 5.51 0.63
CA ASP A 61 11.02 5.88 1.52
C ASP A 61 10.60 5.82 2.99
N PRO A 62 11.55 5.75 3.92
CA PRO A 62 11.25 5.76 5.35
C PRO A 62 10.37 6.94 5.75
N SER A 63 9.31 6.65 6.49
CA SER A 63 8.34 7.63 6.97
C SER A 63 8.55 7.94 8.45
N PRO A 64 8.39 9.22 8.88
CA PRO A 64 8.36 9.55 10.30
C PRO A 64 7.27 8.81 11.10
N MET A 65 6.24 8.32 10.41
CA MET A 65 5.17 7.51 11.01
C MET A 65 5.54 6.03 11.17
N GLY A 66 6.76 5.63 10.74
CA GLY A 66 7.22 4.25 10.78
C GLY A 66 6.66 3.39 9.65
N GLY A 67 6.89 2.09 9.75
CA GLY A 67 6.55 1.10 8.73
C GLY A 67 7.72 0.81 7.80
N GLU A 68 7.59 -0.25 7.02
CA GLU A 68 8.59 -0.66 6.03
C GLU A 68 8.57 0.26 4.81
N SER A 69 9.74 0.43 4.19
CA SER A 69 9.87 1.16 2.93
C SER A 69 10.62 0.37 1.87
N LEU A 70 10.27 0.57 0.62
CA LEU A 70 10.91 -0.10 -0.51
C LEU A 70 12.40 0.21 -0.63
N SER A 71 12.81 1.42 -0.22
CA SER A 71 14.20 1.84 -0.29
C SER A 71 15.11 1.20 0.77
N THR A 72 14.57 0.71 1.88
CA THR A 72 15.36 0.14 2.98
C THR A 72 15.05 -1.32 3.29
N ASP A 73 13.82 -1.78 3.02
CA ASP A 73 13.32 -3.07 3.49
C ASP A 73 12.84 -3.99 2.35
N PHE A 74 13.33 -3.78 1.13
CA PHE A 74 12.83 -4.43 -0.09
C PHE A 74 12.71 -5.95 0.04
N ASP A 75 13.77 -6.63 0.46
CA ASP A 75 13.81 -8.10 0.55
C ASP A 75 12.83 -8.63 1.60
N LYS A 76 12.70 -7.91 2.71
CA LYS A 76 11.71 -8.21 3.76
C LYS A 76 10.29 -8.09 3.22
N ILE A 77 9.98 -6.99 2.53
CA ILE A 77 8.67 -6.75 1.93
C ILE A 77 8.30 -7.87 0.94
N VAL A 78 9.24 -8.26 0.07
CA VAL A 78 9.06 -9.38 -0.86
C VAL A 78 8.79 -10.69 -0.10
N SER A 79 9.57 -10.96 0.96
CA SER A 79 9.38 -12.15 1.79
C SER A 79 8.01 -12.18 2.46
N ASP A 80 7.56 -11.07 3.02
CA ASP A 80 6.27 -10.95 3.69
C ASP A 80 5.09 -11.14 2.70
N CYS A 81 5.17 -10.50 1.53
CA CYS A 81 4.19 -10.69 0.47
C CYS A 81 4.07 -12.16 0.05
N LYS A 82 5.20 -12.84 -0.14
CA LYS A 82 5.22 -14.27 -0.47
C LYS A 82 4.67 -15.15 0.66
N ALA A 83 5.02 -14.85 1.91
CA ALA A 83 4.51 -15.57 3.08
C ALA A 83 2.97 -15.46 3.20
N LEU A 84 2.41 -14.34 2.77
CA LEU A 84 0.97 -14.07 2.81
C LEU A 84 0.23 -14.46 1.51
N ASN A 85 0.91 -15.02 0.50
CA ASN A 85 0.37 -15.28 -0.83
C ASN A 85 -0.26 -14.04 -1.46
N CYS A 86 0.39 -12.88 -1.27
CA CYS A 86 -0.07 -11.58 -1.74
C CYS A 86 0.83 -11.12 -2.91
N ASP A 87 0.24 -10.89 -4.05
CA ASP A 87 0.90 -10.45 -5.28
C ASP A 87 0.71 -8.96 -5.59
N LEU A 88 0.06 -8.23 -4.68
CA LEU A 88 -0.15 -6.79 -4.77
C LEU A 88 0.50 -6.06 -3.60
N LEU A 89 1.33 -5.08 -3.93
CA LEU A 89 1.87 -4.13 -2.96
C LEU A 89 1.41 -2.73 -3.32
N ARG A 90 1.00 -1.93 -2.35
CA ARG A 90 0.63 -0.55 -2.61
C ARG A 90 1.49 0.45 -1.84
N ILE A 91 1.73 1.60 -2.47
CA ILE A 91 2.20 2.81 -1.81
C ILE A 91 0.96 3.61 -1.42
N GLY A 92 0.79 3.83 -0.11
CA GLY A 92 -0.43 4.45 0.43
C GLY A 92 -0.53 5.95 0.22
N MET A 93 0.57 6.64 -0.02
CA MET A 93 0.60 8.08 -0.27
C MET A 93 1.99 8.51 -0.75
N LEU A 94 2.02 9.50 -1.64
CA LEU A 94 3.24 10.22 -2.00
C LEU A 94 3.87 10.85 -0.74
N PRO A 95 5.17 10.75 -0.52
CA PRO A 95 5.82 11.45 0.57
C PRO A 95 5.54 12.97 0.49
N ILE A 96 5.08 13.56 1.59
CA ILE A 96 4.72 14.99 1.67
C ILE A 96 5.81 15.92 1.07
N PRO A 97 7.12 15.70 1.31
CA PRO A 97 8.16 16.54 0.69
C PRO A 97 8.18 16.52 -0.84
N LEU A 98 7.62 15.47 -1.45
CA LEU A 98 7.56 15.31 -2.90
C LEU A 98 6.28 15.89 -3.53
N MET A 99 5.34 16.33 -2.71
CA MET A 99 4.07 16.94 -3.17
C MET A 99 4.19 18.41 -3.56
N GLY A 100 5.36 19.02 -3.38
CA GLY A 100 5.52 20.47 -3.53
C GLY A 100 5.74 20.98 -4.96
N SER A 101 5.95 20.11 -5.95
CA SER A 101 6.16 20.51 -7.34
C SER A 101 5.99 19.35 -8.31
N ARG A 102 5.75 19.68 -9.60
CA ARG A 102 5.72 18.73 -10.71
C ARG A 102 7.02 17.91 -10.81
N GLU A 103 8.16 18.56 -10.68
CA GLU A 103 9.48 17.92 -10.77
C GLU A 103 9.63 16.82 -9.71
N LYS A 104 9.27 17.12 -8.46
CA LYS A 104 9.31 16.15 -7.36
C LYS A 104 8.37 14.97 -7.60
N ALA A 105 7.19 15.23 -8.17
CA ALA A 105 6.25 14.16 -8.54
C ALA A 105 6.85 13.24 -9.62
N LEU A 106 7.53 13.80 -10.62
CA LEU A 106 8.22 13.03 -11.65
C LEU A 106 9.40 12.22 -11.09
N ASP A 107 10.16 12.75 -10.14
CA ASP A 107 11.18 11.97 -9.44
C ASP A 107 10.60 10.78 -8.67
N PHE A 108 9.47 11.00 -7.97
CA PHE A 108 8.76 9.91 -7.33
C PHE A 108 8.36 8.81 -8.33
N VAL A 109 7.75 9.19 -9.48
CA VAL A 109 7.33 8.22 -10.50
C VAL A 109 8.52 7.40 -10.99
N ARG A 110 9.64 8.06 -11.34
CA ARG A 110 10.85 7.38 -11.82
C ARG A 110 11.32 6.32 -10.81
N ARG A 111 11.39 6.68 -9.54
CA ARG A 111 11.82 5.76 -8.47
C ARG A 111 10.79 4.66 -8.21
N ALA A 112 9.50 4.98 -8.25
CA ALA A 112 8.44 3.97 -8.10
C ALA A 112 8.45 2.95 -9.26
N GLU A 113 8.72 3.38 -10.49
CA GLU A 113 8.90 2.49 -11.66
C GLU A 113 10.10 1.54 -11.49
N GLU A 114 11.23 2.03 -10.94
CA GLU A 114 12.39 1.19 -10.64
C GLU A 114 12.04 0.08 -9.65
N PHE A 115 11.30 0.40 -8.58
CA PHE A 115 10.82 -0.60 -7.63
C PHE A 115 9.73 -1.50 -8.21
N ALA A 116 8.83 -0.97 -9.04
CA ALA A 116 7.82 -1.77 -9.73
C ALA A 116 8.47 -2.85 -10.62
N ALA A 117 9.51 -2.48 -11.38
CA ALA A 117 10.25 -3.44 -12.20
C ALA A 117 10.92 -4.54 -11.35
N ARG A 118 11.56 -4.17 -10.23
CA ARG A 118 12.17 -5.14 -9.31
C ARG A 118 11.14 -6.05 -8.65
N LEU A 119 9.99 -5.53 -8.24
CA LEU A 119 8.90 -6.34 -7.65
C LEU A 119 8.30 -7.31 -8.66
N GLN A 120 8.22 -6.93 -9.94
CA GLN A 120 7.75 -7.80 -11.02
C GLN A 120 8.61 -9.06 -11.17
N GLU A 121 9.92 -9.00 -10.93
CA GLU A 121 10.82 -10.17 -10.93
C GLU A 121 10.43 -11.19 -9.84
N HIS A 122 9.72 -10.75 -8.82
CA HIS A 122 9.19 -11.58 -7.73
C HIS A 122 7.70 -11.94 -7.89
N GLY A 123 7.06 -11.52 -8.99
CA GLY A 123 5.64 -11.74 -9.24
C GLY A 123 4.72 -10.81 -8.44
N ILE A 124 5.23 -9.67 -7.98
CA ILE A 124 4.47 -8.68 -7.19
C ILE A 124 4.26 -7.43 -8.04
N ALA A 125 3.01 -6.97 -8.15
CA ALA A 125 2.66 -5.73 -8.81
C ALA A 125 2.62 -4.57 -7.81
N LEU A 126 3.16 -3.40 -8.18
CA LEU A 126 3.16 -2.19 -7.37
C LEU A 126 2.01 -1.27 -7.79
N TYR A 127 1.27 -0.76 -6.80
CA TYR A 127 0.15 0.16 -6.99
C TYR A 127 0.32 1.43 -6.15
N TYR A 128 -0.25 2.52 -6.64
CA TYR A 128 -0.37 3.78 -5.93
C TYR A 128 -1.83 3.99 -5.50
N HIS A 129 -2.05 4.22 -4.21
CA HIS A 129 -3.36 4.55 -3.64
C HIS A 129 -3.51 6.07 -3.51
N ASN A 130 -4.54 6.63 -4.13
CA ASN A 130 -4.79 8.06 -4.11
C ASN A 130 -5.55 8.53 -2.87
N HIS A 131 -5.32 9.79 -2.52
CA HIS A 131 -6.16 10.57 -1.62
C HIS A 131 -6.72 11.81 -2.37
N HIS A 132 -7.30 12.76 -1.63
CA HIS A 132 -7.81 14.00 -2.22
C HIS A 132 -6.71 14.98 -2.64
N ILE A 133 -5.52 14.88 -2.04
CA ILE A 133 -4.39 15.79 -2.28
C ILE A 133 -3.79 15.63 -3.68
N GLU A 134 -3.94 14.46 -4.31
CA GLU A 134 -3.49 14.20 -5.67
C GLU A 134 -4.32 14.94 -6.73
N PHE A 135 -5.40 15.59 -6.33
CA PHE A 135 -6.18 16.50 -7.19
C PHE A 135 -5.67 17.95 -7.16
N THR A 136 -4.63 18.25 -6.36
CA THR A 136 -3.88 19.50 -6.47
C THR A 136 -3.27 19.62 -7.86
N LYS A 137 -3.38 20.82 -8.47
CA LYS A 137 -2.93 21.07 -9.83
C LYS A 137 -1.56 21.74 -9.85
N TYR A 138 -0.71 21.27 -10.77
CA TYR A 138 0.55 21.88 -11.16
C TYR A 138 0.48 22.20 -12.65
N ASP A 139 0.59 23.45 -13.02
CA ASP A 139 0.47 23.93 -14.42
C ASP A 139 -0.83 23.45 -15.11
N GLY A 140 -1.92 23.40 -14.36
CA GLY A 140 -3.24 23.01 -14.86
C GLY A 140 -3.52 21.50 -14.86
N GLU A 141 -2.53 20.65 -14.61
CA GLU A 141 -2.65 19.20 -14.55
C GLU A 141 -2.67 18.72 -13.10
N THR A 142 -3.56 17.77 -12.74
CA THR A 142 -3.59 17.21 -11.38
C THR A 142 -2.36 16.34 -11.12
N LEU A 143 -1.95 16.27 -9.85
CA LEU A 143 -0.86 15.39 -9.45
C LEU A 143 -1.14 13.93 -9.84
N LEU A 144 -2.38 13.45 -9.68
CA LEU A 144 -2.77 12.10 -10.07
C LEU A 144 -2.56 11.86 -11.57
N GLU A 145 -2.91 12.84 -12.40
CA GLU A 145 -2.73 12.73 -13.86
C GLU A 145 -1.23 12.79 -14.23
N ILE A 146 -0.43 13.59 -13.53
CA ILE A 146 1.03 13.60 -13.71
C ILE A 146 1.61 12.21 -13.42
N LEU A 147 1.20 11.58 -12.32
CA LEU A 147 1.63 10.22 -11.99
C LEU A 147 1.22 9.25 -13.10
N ARG A 148 -0.07 9.23 -13.45
CA ARG A 148 -0.65 8.31 -14.44
C ARG A 148 0.03 8.38 -15.81
N ARG A 149 0.32 9.58 -16.31
CA ARG A 149 0.92 9.78 -17.64
C ARG A 149 2.40 9.41 -17.72
N ASN A 150 3.08 9.37 -16.60
CA ASN A 150 4.52 9.18 -16.55
C ASN A 150 4.92 7.80 -15.99
N THR A 151 3.96 6.89 -15.82
CA THR A 151 4.20 5.53 -15.36
C THR A 151 3.78 4.50 -16.41
N ARG A 152 4.38 3.30 -16.35
CA ARG A 152 4.06 2.13 -17.20
C ARG A 152 3.80 0.88 -16.38
N LEU A 153 4.50 0.70 -15.28
CA LEU A 153 4.44 -0.48 -14.41
C LEU A 153 3.68 -0.20 -13.12
N LEU A 154 3.73 1.04 -12.63
CA LEU A 154 2.99 1.43 -11.44
C LEU A 154 1.50 1.47 -11.76
N GLY A 155 0.73 0.57 -11.15
CA GLY A 155 -0.74 0.56 -11.22
C GLY A 155 -1.36 1.60 -10.27
N PHE A 156 -2.72 1.68 -10.29
CA PHE A 156 -3.45 2.59 -9.43
C PHE A 156 -4.55 1.83 -8.69
N GLU A 157 -4.56 1.99 -7.37
CA GLU A 157 -5.68 1.64 -6.50
C GLU A 157 -6.51 2.90 -6.27
N LEU A 158 -7.56 3.06 -7.07
CA LEU A 158 -8.38 4.26 -7.05
C LEU A 158 -9.41 4.21 -5.92
N ASP A 159 -9.22 5.06 -4.91
CA ASP A 159 -10.19 5.24 -3.83
C ASP A 159 -11.21 6.32 -4.23
N VAL A 160 -12.42 5.88 -4.56
CA VAL A 160 -13.52 6.73 -5.03
C VAL A 160 -13.99 7.75 -3.99
N HIS A 161 -13.86 7.45 -2.69
CA HIS A 161 -14.16 8.42 -1.64
C HIS A 161 -13.22 9.65 -1.74
N TRP A 162 -11.93 9.38 -1.94
CA TRP A 162 -10.96 10.46 -2.06
C TRP A 162 -11.04 11.19 -3.40
N ILE A 163 -11.44 10.51 -4.48
CA ILE A 163 -11.69 11.13 -5.78
C ILE A 163 -12.82 12.16 -5.62
N GLN A 164 -13.96 11.75 -5.08
CA GLN A 164 -15.08 12.65 -4.82
C GLN A 164 -14.69 13.80 -3.90
N ARG A 165 -13.95 13.53 -2.81
CA ARG A 165 -13.46 14.55 -1.89
C ARG A 165 -12.47 15.52 -2.52
N GLY A 166 -11.73 15.07 -3.53
CA GLY A 166 -10.82 15.88 -4.35
C GLY A 166 -11.52 16.79 -5.35
N GLY A 167 -12.86 16.68 -5.48
CA GLY A 167 -13.67 17.48 -6.40
C GLY A 167 -13.63 16.99 -7.84
N ALA A 168 -13.35 15.70 -8.06
CA ALA A 168 -13.42 15.03 -9.37
C ALA A 168 -14.58 14.01 -9.39
N ASP A 169 -15.09 13.75 -10.59
CA ASP A 169 -16.12 12.75 -10.87
C ASP A 169 -15.49 11.46 -11.42
#